data_f9f078b983e5424a3a773708d45dab6d
#
_entry.id   f9f078b983e5424a3a773708d45dab6d
#
_cell.length_a   1.000
_cell.length_b   1.000
_cell.length_c   1.000
_cell.angle_alpha   90.00
_cell.angle_beta   90.00
_cell.angle_gamma   90.00
#
_symmetry.space_group_name_H-M   'P 1'
#
loop_
_entity.id
_entity.type
_entity.pdbx_description
1 polymer ?
#
loop_
_entity_poly.entity_id
_entity_poly.type
_entity_poly.pdbx_seq_one_letter_code
_entity_poly.pdbx_strand_id
1 'polypeptide(L)'
;KYSVRWKIPPVMAEGEEPRISLEHASCNLAMDKSPAGLLGRALYECSETDLKFDIRLIYPVGNPALTSLVVFNRLFSDPQQIFSGPEVTTITLGALDEPLDVSKQYLSAGIEHILVGSDHLLFIVCLIVIARSFRRLLLTVTGFTVAHSITLSLATLNIVQVRTELVELLIALSILLLAVEIIKHYWIKDYTSFTWRYPVTVSSVFGLLHGFGFAVVLQELGLPQSMKIHALLFFNIGVEIGQLLFIAAVVVVSLLAIKLIPAVDRSQIMITQLSIYVIGSCSAYWLFERTILLL
;
A
#
# COMPACT_ATOMS: atom_id res chain seq x y z
N LYS A 1 -22.91 4.48 27.63
CA LYS A 1 -23.55 3.28 27.08
C LYS A 1 -23.12 3.10 25.64
N TYR A 2 -22.64 1.91 25.28
CA TYR A 2 -22.24 1.55 23.91
C TYR A 2 -23.12 0.42 23.40
N SER A 3 -23.59 0.53 22.13
CA SER A 3 -24.37 -0.50 21.47
C SER A 3 -23.54 -1.13 20.36
N VAL A 4 -23.19 -2.39 20.53
CA VAL A 4 -22.54 -3.19 19.50
C VAL A 4 -23.62 -3.89 18.70
N ARG A 5 -23.59 -3.76 17.38
CA ARG A 5 -24.49 -4.46 16.45
C ARG A 5 -23.65 -5.13 15.39
N TRP A 6 -23.98 -6.35 15.04
CA TRP A 6 -23.24 -7.08 14.00
C TRP A 6 -24.18 -7.78 13.03
N LYS A 7 -23.65 -8.00 11.85
CA LYS A 7 -24.25 -8.80 10.80
C LYS A 7 -23.20 -9.75 10.26
N ILE A 8 -23.49 -11.04 10.29
CA ILE A 8 -22.62 -12.10 9.77
C ILE A 8 -23.17 -12.51 8.40
N PRO A 9 -22.34 -12.70 7.36
CA PRO A 9 -22.81 -13.16 6.07
C PRO A 9 -23.34 -14.61 6.15
N PRO A 10 -24.34 -14.99 5.34
CA PRO A 10 -25.02 -16.28 5.40
C PRO A 10 -24.19 -17.43 4.80
N VAL A 11 -22.87 -17.32 4.84
CA VAL A 11 -21.93 -18.33 4.32
C VAL A 11 -21.41 -19.28 5.42
N MET A 12 -21.79 -19.03 6.67
CA MET A 12 -21.37 -19.84 7.81
C MET A 12 -22.40 -20.91 8.12
N ALA A 13 -21.94 -22.07 8.57
CA ALA A 13 -22.81 -23.13 9.07
C ALA A 13 -23.44 -22.71 10.41
N GLU A 14 -24.61 -23.23 10.70
CA GLU A 14 -25.35 -22.96 11.94
C GLU A 14 -24.54 -23.44 13.16
N GLY A 15 -24.25 -22.52 14.10
CA GLY A 15 -23.41 -22.80 15.29
C GLY A 15 -21.92 -22.51 15.13
N GLU A 16 -21.46 -22.11 13.95
CA GLU A 16 -20.06 -21.69 13.70
C GLU A 16 -19.89 -20.16 13.72
N GLU A 17 -20.95 -19.41 13.97
CA GLU A 17 -20.92 -17.96 13.98
C GLU A 17 -19.98 -17.43 15.07
N PRO A 18 -19.22 -16.37 14.79
CA PRO A 18 -18.35 -15.77 15.79
C PRO A 18 -19.14 -15.14 16.93
N ARG A 19 -18.66 -15.31 18.13
CA ARG A 19 -19.08 -14.51 19.29
C ARG A 19 -18.32 -13.19 19.27
N ILE A 20 -19.05 -12.09 19.35
CA ILE A 20 -18.51 -10.75 19.32
C ILE A 20 -18.64 -10.17 20.71
N SER A 21 -17.51 -9.83 21.35
CA SER A 21 -17.46 -9.21 22.66
C SER A 21 -16.67 -7.90 22.61
N LEU A 22 -17.11 -6.93 23.43
CA LEU A 22 -16.36 -5.70 23.71
C LEU A 22 -15.64 -5.91 25.04
N GLU A 23 -14.32 -5.83 25.01
CA GLU A 23 -13.47 -6.03 26.18
C GLU A 23 -12.89 -4.70 26.65
N HIS A 24 -13.23 -4.30 27.86
CA HIS A 24 -12.62 -3.22 28.59
C HIS A 24 -12.93 -3.34 30.08
N ALA A 25 -11.94 -3.03 30.95
CA ALA A 25 -12.07 -3.21 32.39
C ALA A 25 -13.20 -2.38 33.05
N SER A 26 -13.55 -1.23 32.46
CA SER A 26 -14.62 -0.34 32.96
C SER A 26 -15.98 -0.57 32.33
N CYS A 27 -16.14 -1.61 31.47
CA CYS A 27 -17.37 -1.87 30.74
C CYS A 27 -17.99 -3.20 31.16
N ASN A 28 -19.29 -3.18 31.49
CA ASN A 28 -20.05 -4.35 31.80
C ASN A 28 -21.15 -4.58 30.76
N LEU A 29 -21.37 -5.83 30.40
CA LEU A 29 -22.47 -6.23 29.54
C LEU A 29 -23.81 -6.02 30.27
N ALA A 30 -24.59 -5.04 29.80
CA ALA A 30 -25.89 -4.72 30.40
C ALA A 30 -27.03 -5.54 29.76
N MET A 31 -26.93 -5.85 28.48
CA MET A 31 -27.95 -6.62 27.75
C MET A 31 -27.30 -7.32 26.56
N ASP A 32 -27.51 -8.62 26.45
CA ASP A 32 -27.22 -9.39 25.25
C ASP A 32 -28.53 -9.82 24.63
N LYS A 33 -28.85 -9.30 23.45
CA LYS A 33 -29.91 -9.76 22.57
C LYS A 33 -29.28 -10.31 21.31
N SER A 34 -28.61 -11.45 21.47
CA SER A 34 -28.16 -12.24 20.31
C SER A 34 -29.31 -13.19 19.97
N PRO A 35 -30.18 -12.91 18.98
CA PRO A 35 -31.00 -13.97 18.41
C PRO A 35 -30.01 -14.99 17.84
N ALA A 36 -30.28 -16.25 18.02
CA ALA A 36 -29.59 -17.31 17.29
C ALA A 36 -29.72 -16.99 15.79
N GLY A 37 -28.61 -16.55 15.17
CA GLY A 37 -28.67 -16.14 13.78
C GLY A 37 -27.63 -15.06 13.41
N LEU A 38 -27.66 -14.71 12.13
CA LEU A 38 -26.67 -13.83 11.45
C LEU A 38 -26.67 -12.36 11.91
N LEU A 39 -27.59 -11.94 12.79
CA LEU A 39 -27.73 -10.58 13.31
C LEU A 39 -27.71 -10.60 14.84
N GLY A 40 -26.92 -9.75 15.45
CA GLY A 40 -26.87 -9.62 16.89
C GLY A 40 -26.75 -8.19 17.38
N ARG A 41 -27.06 -7.99 18.67
CA ARG A 41 -26.91 -6.71 19.37
C ARG A 41 -26.57 -6.93 20.84
N ALA A 42 -25.52 -6.26 21.29
CA ALA A 42 -25.16 -6.20 22.69
C ALA A 42 -25.11 -4.74 23.18
N LEU A 43 -25.48 -4.50 24.43
CA LEU A 43 -25.43 -3.19 25.08
C LEU A 43 -24.45 -3.27 26.25
N TYR A 44 -23.48 -2.37 26.26
CA TYR A 44 -22.47 -2.25 27.30
C TYR A 44 -22.66 -0.94 28.08
N GLU A 45 -22.51 -1.00 29.40
CA GLU A 45 -22.43 0.17 30.26
C GLU A 45 -21.01 0.32 30.76
N CYS A 46 -20.40 1.47 30.47
CA CYS A 46 -19.03 1.79 30.85
C CYS A 46 -19.04 2.98 31.80
N SER A 47 -18.16 2.95 32.78
CA SER A 47 -18.01 4.04 33.79
C SER A 47 -17.26 5.24 33.25
N GLU A 48 -16.46 5.08 32.20
CA GLU A 48 -15.69 6.13 31.55
C GLU A 48 -16.22 6.41 30.13
N THR A 49 -15.96 7.61 29.59
CA THR A 49 -16.56 8.06 28.32
C THR A 49 -15.59 8.11 27.15
N ASP A 50 -14.28 8.15 27.39
CA ASP A 50 -13.24 8.24 26.35
C ASP A 50 -12.30 7.05 26.43
N LEU A 51 -12.79 5.89 25.99
CA LEU A 51 -12.14 4.61 26.17
C LEU A 51 -11.59 4.06 24.86
N LYS A 52 -10.42 3.40 24.97
CA LYS A 52 -9.95 2.44 23.96
C LYS A 52 -10.62 1.10 24.26
N PHE A 53 -11.31 0.53 23.28
CA PHE A 53 -11.99 -0.75 23.43
C PHE A 53 -11.37 -1.79 22.52
N ASP A 54 -11.34 -3.03 23.00
CA ASP A 54 -11.04 -4.18 22.16
C ASP A 54 -12.34 -4.89 21.79
N ILE A 55 -12.61 -5.01 20.48
CA ILE A 55 -13.63 -5.93 19.97
C ILE A 55 -12.97 -7.25 19.67
N ARG A 56 -13.42 -8.30 20.36
CA ARG A 56 -12.91 -9.64 20.15
C ARG A 56 -13.90 -10.49 19.36
N LEU A 57 -13.38 -11.12 18.32
CA LEU A 57 -14.08 -12.05 17.45
C LEU A 57 -13.65 -13.48 17.81
N ILE A 58 -14.53 -14.26 18.39
CA ILE A 58 -14.23 -15.63 18.83
C ILE A 58 -14.96 -16.60 17.91
N TYR A 59 -14.23 -17.25 17.03
CA TYR A 59 -14.75 -18.28 16.13
C TYR A 59 -14.64 -19.66 16.78
N PRO A 60 -15.75 -20.44 16.88
CA PRO A 60 -15.74 -21.76 17.52
C PRO A 60 -14.81 -22.78 16.81
N VAL A 61 -14.73 -22.73 15.48
CA VAL A 61 -13.97 -23.68 14.66
C VAL A 61 -12.82 -23.01 13.90
N GLY A 62 -12.75 -21.69 13.91
CA GLY A 62 -11.78 -20.88 13.16
C GLY A 62 -12.48 -19.97 12.15
N ASN A 63 -11.79 -18.89 11.75
CA ASN A 63 -12.34 -17.96 10.76
C ASN A 63 -12.26 -18.59 9.34
N PRO A 64 -13.38 -18.74 8.62
CA PRO A 64 -13.40 -19.27 7.25
C PRO A 64 -12.98 -18.20 6.21
N ALA A 65 -11.90 -17.47 6.46
CA ALA A 65 -11.38 -16.38 5.62
C ALA A 65 -12.31 -15.16 5.49
N LEU A 66 -13.14 -14.89 6.50
CA LEU A 66 -14.01 -13.70 6.53
C LEU A 66 -13.21 -12.47 6.97
N THR A 67 -13.31 -11.40 6.20
CA THR A 67 -12.87 -10.07 6.61
C THR A 67 -13.92 -9.38 7.47
N SER A 68 -13.48 -8.59 8.43
CA SER A 68 -14.38 -7.88 9.35
C SER A 68 -14.33 -6.37 9.07
N LEU A 69 -15.51 -5.75 8.97
CA LEU A 69 -15.67 -4.31 8.97
C LEU A 69 -16.29 -3.86 10.29
N VAL A 70 -15.54 -3.08 11.07
CA VAL A 70 -16.05 -2.44 12.28
C VAL A 70 -16.27 -0.97 12.02
N VAL A 71 -17.49 -0.49 12.27
CA VAL A 71 -17.86 0.92 12.19
C VAL A 71 -18.14 1.42 13.60
N PHE A 72 -17.26 2.27 14.11
CA PHE A 72 -17.39 2.86 15.44
C PHE A 72 -17.89 4.30 15.33
N ASN A 73 -19.12 4.52 15.82
CA ASN A 73 -19.75 5.85 15.81
C ASN A 73 -19.66 6.45 17.21
N ARG A 74 -18.98 7.60 17.34
CA ARG A 74 -18.97 8.42 18.54
C ARG A 74 -19.98 9.56 18.40
N LEU A 75 -20.52 10.02 19.53
CA LEU A 75 -21.28 11.27 19.55
C LEU A 75 -20.30 12.42 19.29
N PHE A 76 -20.59 13.27 18.31
CA PHE A 76 -19.80 14.44 17.94
C PHE A 76 -18.46 14.20 17.24
N SER A 77 -18.20 13.02 16.70
CA SER A 77 -17.06 12.75 15.84
C SER A 77 -17.46 11.93 14.60
N ASP A 78 -16.64 11.96 13.56
CA ASP A 78 -16.86 11.15 12.38
C ASP A 78 -16.74 9.65 12.70
N PRO A 79 -17.51 8.79 12.02
CA PRO A 79 -17.44 7.35 12.22
C PRO A 79 -16.08 6.79 11.82
N GLN A 80 -15.45 6.05 12.74
CA GLN A 80 -14.23 5.31 12.48
C GLN A 80 -14.59 3.98 11.82
N GLN A 81 -13.96 3.65 10.69
CA GLN A 81 -14.12 2.38 9.99
C GLN A 81 -12.80 1.63 10.01
N ILE A 82 -12.82 0.40 10.49
CA ILE A 82 -11.65 -0.48 10.57
C ILE A 82 -11.97 -1.76 9.81
N PHE A 83 -11.19 -2.04 8.78
CA PHE A 83 -11.18 -3.32 8.09
C PHE A 83 -10.09 -4.21 8.69
N SER A 84 -10.43 -5.46 8.93
CA SER A 84 -9.49 -6.44 9.49
C SER A 84 -9.56 -7.72 8.68
N GLY A 85 -8.39 -8.23 8.31
CA GLY A 85 -8.27 -9.52 7.62
C GLY A 85 -8.71 -10.71 8.49
N PRO A 86 -8.82 -11.90 7.89
CA PRO A 86 -9.32 -13.10 8.56
C PRO A 86 -8.45 -13.58 9.74
N GLU A 87 -7.20 -13.15 9.80
CA GLU A 87 -6.25 -13.53 10.87
C GLU A 87 -6.41 -12.68 12.13
N VAL A 88 -7.10 -11.53 12.03
CA VAL A 88 -7.27 -10.59 13.13
C VAL A 88 -8.50 -10.96 13.94
N THR A 89 -8.29 -11.39 15.16
CA THR A 89 -9.35 -11.77 16.12
C THR A 89 -9.65 -10.68 17.16
N THR A 90 -8.78 -9.68 17.27
CA THR A 90 -8.96 -8.55 18.21
C THR A 90 -8.78 -7.24 17.47
N ILE A 91 -9.78 -6.36 17.52
CA ILE A 91 -9.82 -5.07 16.82
C ILE A 91 -9.90 -3.98 17.88
N THR A 92 -8.86 -3.17 17.99
CA THR A 92 -8.81 -2.06 18.98
C THR A 92 -9.47 -0.83 18.38
N LEU A 93 -10.49 -0.32 19.07
CA LEU A 93 -11.21 0.91 18.74
C LEU A 93 -10.73 2.06 19.62
N GLY A 94 -10.74 3.28 19.07
CA GLY A 94 -10.33 4.47 19.83
C GLY A 94 -8.82 4.69 19.91
N ALA A 95 -8.00 3.77 19.36
CA ALA A 95 -6.54 3.89 19.36
C ALA A 95 -6.00 4.84 18.29
N LEU A 96 -6.77 5.12 17.24
CA LEU A 96 -6.31 5.88 16.06
C LEU A 96 -6.52 7.40 16.15
N ASP A 97 -6.99 7.92 17.28
CA ASP A 97 -7.25 9.36 17.43
C ASP A 97 -6.00 10.14 17.90
N GLU A 98 -4.89 9.47 18.19
CA GLU A 98 -3.63 10.15 18.47
C GLU A 98 -2.86 10.40 17.17
N PRO A 99 -2.55 11.67 16.84
CA PRO A 99 -1.82 12.01 15.59
C PRO A 99 -0.51 11.23 15.41
N LEU A 100 0.14 10.88 16.52
CA LEU A 100 1.41 10.14 16.51
C LEU A 100 1.23 8.68 16.08
N ASP A 101 0.16 8.03 16.49
CA ASP A 101 -0.10 6.62 16.11
C ASP A 101 -0.51 6.51 14.65
N VAL A 102 -1.35 7.44 14.17
CA VAL A 102 -1.68 7.57 12.73
C VAL A 102 -0.41 7.81 11.92
N SER A 103 0.47 8.72 12.36
CA SER A 103 1.73 9.02 11.67
C SER A 103 2.60 7.78 11.53
N LYS A 104 2.81 7.02 12.61
CA LYS A 104 3.64 5.80 12.60
C LYS A 104 3.04 4.72 11.70
N GLN A 105 1.73 4.49 11.80
CA GLN A 105 1.03 3.48 11.02
C GLN A 105 1.15 3.76 9.52
N TYR A 106 0.85 5.00 9.08
CA TYR A 106 0.88 5.34 7.66
C TYR A 106 2.30 5.50 7.12
N LEU A 107 3.26 5.94 7.94
CA LEU A 107 4.67 5.94 7.60
C LEU A 107 5.16 4.51 7.32
N SER A 108 4.85 3.57 8.21
CA SER A 108 5.21 2.15 8.05
C SER A 108 4.54 1.55 6.81
N ALA A 109 3.25 1.81 6.62
CA ALA A 109 2.50 1.35 5.45
C ALA A 109 3.10 1.87 4.12
N GLY A 110 3.57 3.13 4.09
CA GLY A 110 4.23 3.69 2.92
C GLY A 110 5.59 3.05 2.62
N ILE A 111 6.38 2.76 3.65
CA ILE A 111 7.66 2.03 3.50
C ILE A 111 7.39 0.61 2.96
N GLU A 112 6.45 -0.09 3.58
CA GLU A 112 6.07 -1.46 3.20
C GLU A 112 5.52 -1.53 1.77
N HIS A 113 4.69 -0.56 1.38
CA HIS A 113 4.15 -0.44 0.03
C HIS A 113 5.25 -0.46 -1.04
N ILE A 114 6.34 0.27 -0.83
CA ILE A 114 7.48 0.28 -1.76
C ILE A 114 8.27 -1.02 -1.70
N LEU A 115 8.57 -1.52 -0.49
CA LEU A 115 9.46 -2.68 -0.33
C LEU A 115 8.80 -4.01 -0.75
N VAL A 116 7.47 -4.10 -0.67
CA VAL A 116 6.69 -5.27 -1.12
C VAL A 116 6.25 -5.12 -2.58
N GLY A 117 6.05 -3.90 -3.06
CA GLY A 117 5.60 -3.60 -4.42
C GLY A 117 6.66 -3.89 -5.49
N SER A 118 6.62 -5.08 -6.09
CA SER A 118 7.57 -5.49 -7.15
C SER A 118 7.65 -4.48 -8.30
N ASP A 119 6.53 -3.90 -8.71
CA ASP A 119 6.42 -2.90 -9.77
C ASP A 119 7.28 -1.67 -9.45
N HIS A 120 7.18 -1.18 -8.19
CA HIS A 120 7.97 -0.04 -7.72
C HIS A 120 9.46 -0.35 -7.67
N LEU A 121 9.82 -1.55 -7.17
CA LEU A 121 11.23 -1.95 -7.09
C LEU A 121 11.87 -2.04 -8.47
N LEU A 122 11.21 -2.67 -9.45
CA LEU A 122 11.72 -2.78 -10.82
C LEU A 122 11.80 -1.41 -11.50
N PHE A 123 10.80 -0.55 -11.27
CA PHE A 123 10.81 0.82 -11.76
C PHE A 123 12.01 1.62 -11.21
N ILE A 124 12.27 1.55 -9.89
CA ILE A 124 13.40 2.22 -9.25
C ILE A 124 14.73 1.72 -9.81
N VAL A 125 14.90 0.42 -10.08
CA VAL A 125 16.11 -0.11 -10.71
C VAL A 125 16.34 0.54 -12.08
N CYS A 126 15.30 0.70 -12.90
CA CYS A 126 15.40 1.42 -14.17
C CYS A 126 15.83 2.88 -13.96
N LEU A 127 15.29 3.56 -12.95
CA LEU A 127 15.65 4.95 -12.63
C LEU A 127 17.11 5.08 -12.16
N ILE A 128 17.64 4.11 -11.39
CA ILE A 128 19.05 4.08 -10.98
C ILE A 128 19.96 4.08 -12.22
N VAL A 129 19.62 3.28 -13.23
CA VAL A 129 20.41 3.19 -14.47
C VAL A 129 20.33 4.50 -15.28
N ILE A 130 19.13 5.09 -15.41
CA ILE A 130 18.91 6.29 -16.24
C ILE A 130 19.50 7.55 -15.62
N ALA A 131 19.45 7.69 -14.30
CA ALA A 131 19.78 8.94 -13.62
C ALA A 131 21.28 9.34 -13.68
N ARG A 132 22.18 8.37 -13.81
CA ARG A 132 23.66 8.54 -13.96
C ARG A 132 24.39 9.35 -12.86
N SER A 133 23.68 10.08 -12.02
CA SER A 133 24.27 10.82 -10.88
C SER A 133 23.32 10.80 -9.69
N PHE A 134 23.88 10.78 -8.48
CA PHE A 134 23.11 10.71 -7.25
C PHE A 134 22.10 11.87 -7.11
N ARG A 135 22.54 13.11 -7.39
CA ARG A 135 21.64 14.28 -7.34
C ARG A 135 20.46 14.14 -8.31
N ARG A 136 20.72 13.67 -9.55
CA ARG A 136 19.68 13.48 -10.54
C ARG A 136 18.74 12.33 -10.14
N LEU A 137 19.27 11.26 -9.54
CA LEU A 137 18.50 10.15 -9.02
C LEU A 137 17.53 10.62 -7.92
N LEU A 138 18.00 11.36 -6.93
CA LEU A 138 17.15 11.93 -5.88
C LEU A 138 16.01 12.78 -6.48
N LEU A 139 16.36 13.72 -7.36
CA LEU A 139 15.33 14.57 -7.99
C LEU A 139 14.31 13.76 -8.81
N THR A 140 14.75 12.66 -9.44
CA THR A 140 13.87 11.80 -10.23
C THR A 140 12.92 11.01 -9.33
N VAL A 141 13.41 10.49 -8.21
CA VAL A 141 12.64 9.74 -7.22
C VAL A 141 11.66 10.65 -6.50
N THR A 142 12.13 11.79 -5.98
CA THR A 142 11.25 12.80 -5.34
C THR A 142 10.18 13.32 -6.31
N GLY A 143 10.54 13.56 -7.58
CA GLY A 143 9.57 13.95 -8.61
C GLY A 143 8.48 12.91 -8.83
N PHE A 144 8.84 11.61 -8.81
CA PHE A 144 7.89 10.51 -8.83
C PHE A 144 6.97 10.55 -7.60
N THR A 145 7.53 10.64 -6.38
CA THR A 145 6.76 10.62 -5.12
C THR A 145 5.79 11.79 -5.05
N VAL A 146 6.21 12.99 -5.42
CA VAL A 146 5.30 14.17 -5.44
C VAL A 146 4.15 13.97 -6.41
N ALA A 147 4.42 13.50 -7.62
CA ALA A 147 3.40 13.23 -8.63
C ALA A 147 2.45 12.10 -8.19
N HIS A 148 3.00 11.00 -7.64
CA HIS A 148 2.27 9.90 -7.04
C HIS A 148 1.34 10.38 -5.92
N SER A 149 1.85 11.23 -5.03
CA SER A 149 1.08 11.79 -3.91
C SER A 149 -0.15 12.58 -4.37
N ILE A 150 -0.03 13.33 -5.47
CA ILE A 150 -1.14 14.11 -6.03
C ILE A 150 -2.26 13.18 -6.47
N THR A 151 -1.97 12.19 -7.31
CA THR A 151 -3.00 11.28 -7.85
C THR A 151 -3.55 10.33 -6.82
N LEU A 152 -2.72 9.83 -5.90
CA LEU A 152 -3.16 9.06 -4.75
C LEU A 152 -4.16 9.85 -3.90
N SER A 153 -3.85 11.13 -3.62
CA SER A 153 -4.76 12.00 -2.85
C SER A 153 -6.07 12.24 -3.59
N LEU A 154 -6.02 12.53 -4.89
CA LEU A 154 -7.23 12.74 -5.71
C LEU A 154 -8.14 11.50 -5.74
N ALA A 155 -7.54 10.31 -5.87
CA ALA A 155 -8.29 9.06 -5.89
C ALA A 155 -8.83 8.68 -4.50
N THR A 156 -8.02 8.81 -3.44
CA THR A 156 -8.43 8.48 -2.07
C THR A 156 -9.50 9.43 -1.53
N LEU A 157 -9.50 10.68 -1.95
CA LEU A 157 -10.55 11.67 -1.63
C LEU A 157 -11.79 11.53 -2.53
N ASN A 158 -11.84 10.52 -3.41
CA ASN A 158 -12.92 10.26 -4.36
C ASN A 158 -13.20 11.43 -5.34
N ILE A 159 -12.20 12.28 -5.60
CA ILE A 159 -12.30 13.37 -6.59
C ILE A 159 -12.17 12.80 -8.00
N VAL A 160 -11.31 11.79 -8.18
CA VAL A 160 -11.11 11.09 -9.46
C VAL A 160 -11.21 9.59 -9.21
N GLN A 161 -12.03 8.91 -10.00
CA GLN A 161 -12.17 7.45 -9.97
C GLN A 161 -11.65 6.88 -11.28
N VAL A 162 -10.72 5.93 -11.20
CA VAL A 162 -10.13 5.24 -12.35
C VAL A 162 -10.24 3.74 -12.11
N ARG A 163 -10.47 2.98 -13.17
CA ARG A 163 -10.47 1.51 -13.10
C ARG A 163 -9.07 1.01 -12.76
N THR A 164 -8.95 0.27 -11.66
CA THR A 164 -7.67 -0.23 -11.13
C THR A 164 -6.95 -1.11 -12.14
N GLU A 165 -7.69 -1.95 -12.86
CA GLU A 165 -7.13 -2.87 -13.87
C GLU A 165 -6.44 -2.11 -15.02
N LEU A 166 -7.00 -0.98 -15.44
CA LEU A 166 -6.40 -0.12 -16.46
C LEU A 166 -5.11 0.54 -15.93
N VAL A 167 -5.13 0.99 -14.69
CA VAL A 167 -3.95 1.62 -14.06
C VAL A 167 -2.82 0.61 -13.92
N GLU A 168 -3.10 -0.59 -13.46
CA GLU A 168 -2.10 -1.66 -13.33
C GLU A 168 -1.47 -2.02 -14.67
N LEU A 169 -2.26 -2.09 -15.74
CA LEU A 169 -1.75 -2.31 -17.09
C LEU A 169 -0.78 -1.19 -17.51
N LEU A 170 -1.15 0.08 -17.26
CA LEU A 170 -0.29 1.23 -17.58
C LEU A 170 0.97 1.28 -16.72
N ILE A 171 0.92 0.80 -15.47
CA ILE A 171 2.10 0.64 -14.61
C ILE A 171 3.07 -0.36 -15.24
N ALA A 172 2.60 -1.55 -15.62
CA ALA A 172 3.45 -2.54 -16.30
C ALA A 172 4.05 -2.00 -17.60
N LEU A 173 3.25 -1.30 -18.40
CA LEU A 173 3.70 -0.64 -19.63
C LEU A 173 4.79 0.41 -19.34
N SER A 174 4.69 1.19 -18.26
CA SER A 174 5.69 2.21 -17.90
C SER A 174 7.07 1.60 -17.63
N ILE A 175 7.11 0.48 -16.92
CA ILE A 175 8.36 -0.25 -16.62
C ILE A 175 8.95 -0.83 -17.90
N LEU A 176 8.11 -1.44 -18.75
CA LEU A 176 8.53 -1.98 -20.04
C LEU A 176 9.13 -0.90 -20.95
N LEU A 177 8.50 0.28 -21.02
CA LEU A 177 9.02 1.41 -21.80
C LEU A 177 10.40 1.85 -21.31
N LEU A 178 10.61 1.97 -19.98
CA LEU A 178 11.91 2.31 -19.41
C LEU A 178 12.95 1.23 -19.75
N ALA A 179 12.62 -0.05 -19.62
CA ALA A 179 13.53 -1.14 -19.94
C ALA A 179 13.96 -1.08 -21.42
N VAL A 180 13.02 -0.87 -22.35
CA VAL A 180 13.29 -0.72 -23.79
C VAL A 180 14.19 0.49 -24.06
N GLU A 181 13.93 1.63 -23.41
CA GLU A 181 14.75 2.85 -23.55
C GLU A 181 16.19 2.64 -23.07
N ILE A 182 16.37 1.90 -21.96
CA ILE A 182 17.69 1.57 -21.45
C ILE A 182 18.45 0.66 -22.44
N ILE A 183 17.80 -0.40 -22.92
CA ILE A 183 18.46 -1.33 -23.87
C ILE A 183 18.81 -0.64 -25.18
N LYS A 184 17.95 0.20 -25.73
CA LYS A 184 18.25 1.01 -26.93
C LYS A 184 19.50 1.88 -26.73
N HIS A 185 19.68 2.47 -25.54
CA HIS A 185 20.85 3.27 -25.23
C HIS A 185 22.15 2.47 -25.27
N TYR A 186 22.13 1.19 -24.90
CA TYR A 186 23.31 0.33 -24.96
C TYR A 186 23.60 -0.21 -26.36
N TRP A 187 22.59 -0.35 -27.22
CA TRP A 187 22.74 -0.99 -28.52
C TRP A 187 22.91 -0.02 -29.67
N ILE A 188 22.32 1.17 -29.56
CA ILE A 188 22.35 2.16 -30.64
C ILE A 188 23.35 3.25 -30.26
N LYS A 189 24.38 3.39 -31.08
CA LYS A 189 25.40 4.44 -30.87
C LYS A 189 24.75 5.82 -30.88
N ASP A 190 25.15 6.66 -29.93
CA ASP A 190 24.64 8.04 -29.78
C ASP A 190 23.13 8.18 -29.57
N TYR A 191 22.47 7.10 -29.12
CA TYR A 191 21.04 7.13 -28.80
C TYR A 191 20.78 8.02 -27.58
N THR A 192 20.03 9.08 -27.81
CA THR A 192 19.53 9.98 -26.78
C THR A 192 18.01 10.11 -26.94
N SER A 193 17.26 9.78 -25.92
CA SER A 193 15.81 9.94 -25.91
C SER A 193 15.38 11.03 -24.93
N PHE A 194 14.10 11.35 -24.97
CA PHE A 194 13.46 12.26 -24.00
C PHE A 194 13.66 11.78 -22.56
N THR A 195 13.59 10.47 -22.32
CA THR A 195 13.79 9.82 -21.02
C THR A 195 15.18 10.10 -20.44
N TRP A 196 16.24 10.00 -21.25
CA TRP A 196 17.60 10.27 -20.84
C TRP A 196 17.88 11.76 -20.63
N ARG A 197 17.20 12.61 -21.40
CA ARG A 197 17.37 14.06 -21.30
C ARG A 197 16.61 14.66 -20.11
N TYR A 198 15.40 14.17 -19.85
CA TYR A 198 14.47 14.70 -18.85
C TYR A 198 13.92 13.59 -17.92
N PRO A 199 14.78 12.86 -17.19
CA PRO A 199 14.34 11.72 -16.39
C PRO A 199 13.36 12.11 -15.27
N VAL A 200 13.50 13.30 -14.68
CA VAL A 200 12.59 13.82 -13.65
C VAL A 200 11.19 13.97 -14.21
N THR A 201 11.02 14.58 -15.39
CA THR A 201 9.71 14.76 -16.02
C THR A 201 9.06 13.42 -16.36
N VAL A 202 9.81 12.48 -16.93
CA VAL A 202 9.31 11.15 -17.28
C VAL A 202 8.86 10.38 -16.03
N SER A 203 9.71 10.40 -14.99
CA SER A 203 9.41 9.76 -13.72
C SER A 203 8.18 10.37 -13.06
N SER A 204 8.02 11.70 -13.09
CA SER A 204 6.83 12.37 -12.56
C SER A 204 5.55 11.99 -13.32
N VAL A 205 5.60 11.89 -14.65
CA VAL A 205 4.45 11.42 -15.45
C VAL A 205 4.06 10.00 -15.07
N PHE A 206 5.03 9.10 -14.90
CA PHE A 206 4.76 7.75 -14.43
C PHE A 206 4.29 7.72 -12.97
N GLY A 207 4.81 8.61 -12.12
CA GLY A 207 4.32 8.78 -10.74
C GLY A 207 2.84 9.11 -10.67
N LEU A 208 2.33 9.97 -11.58
CA LEU A 208 0.89 10.25 -11.69
C LEU A 208 0.08 8.99 -11.99
N LEU A 209 0.58 8.08 -12.82
CA LEU A 209 -0.10 6.81 -13.11
C LEU A 209 -0.09 5.89 -11.87
N HIS A 210 1.07 5.71 -11.24
CA HIS A 210 1.24 4.80 -10.12
C HIS A 210 0.37 5.20 -8.90
N GLY A 211 0.16 6.50 -8.65
CA GLY A 211 -0.65 6.97 -7.52
C GLY A 211 -2.12 6.55 -7.57
N PHE A 212 -2.67 6.33 -8.76
CA PHE A 212 -4.03 5.81 -8.89
C PHE A 212 -4.13 4.31 -8.52
N GLY A 213 -3.05 3.54 -8.66
CA GLY A 213 -3.07 2.08 -8.45
C GLY A 213 -3.24 1.66 -7.00
N PHE A 214 -2.89 2.51 -6.02
CA PHE A 214 -2.91 2.15 -4.61
C PHE A 214 -4.09 2.74 -3.80
N ALA A 215 -4.93 3.55 -4.43
CA ALA A 215 -6.01 4.25 -3.72
C ALA A 215 -7.03 3.31 -3.07
N VAL A 216 -7.36 2.19 -3.72
CA VAL A 216 -8.30 1.18 -3.19
C VAL A 216 -7.71 0.52 -1.94
N VAL A 217 -6.46 0.06 -2.01
CA VAL A 217 -5.77 -0.58 -0.87
C VAL A 217 -5.66 0.38 0.32
N LEU A 218 -5.38 1.65 0.06
CA LEU A 218 -5.29 2.64 1.11
C LEU A 218 -6.66 2.95 1.75
N GLN A 219 -7.76 2.86 0.99
CA GLN A 219 -9.12 2.94 1.53
C GLN A 219 -9.46 1.73 2.40
N GLU A 220 -9.02 0.53 2.01
CA GLU A 220 -9.19 -0.71 2.77
C GLU A 220 -8.40 -0.70 4.10
N LEU A 221 -7.27 -0.01 4.17
CA LEU A 221 -6.53 0.22 5.42
C LEU A 221 -7.29 1.10 6.43
N GLY A 222 -8.43 1.68 6.03
CA GLY A 222 -9.34 2.38 6.93
C GLY A 222 -8.88 3.80 7.29
N LEU A 223 -8.74 4.67 6.29
CA LEU A 223 -8.37 6.07 6.49
C LEU A 223 -9.29 6.79 7.49
N PRO A 224 -8.75 7.31 8.61
CA PRO A 224 -9.54 8.08 9.56
C PRO A 224 -10.07 9.35 8.87
N GLN A 225 -11.39 9.54 8.90
CA GLN A 225 -12.06 10.64 8.18
C GLN A 225 -11.55 12.03 8.62
N SER A 226 -11.31 12.19 9.94
CA SER A 226 -10.80 13.41 10.55
C SER A 226 -9.34 13.72 10.23
N MET A 227 -8.54 12.70 9.84
CA MET A 227 -7.09 12.81 9.67
C MET A 227 -6.59 12.34 8.31
N LYS A 228 -7.44 12.29 7.28
CA LYS A 228 -7.09 11.82 5.93
C LYS A 228 -5.84 12.49 5.36
N ILE A 229 -5.78 13.80 5.42
CA ILE A 229 -4.64 14.56 4.86
C ILE A 229 -3.36 14.23 5.62
N HIS A 230 -3.44 14.09 6.95
CA HIS A 230 -2.32 13.71 7.80
C HIS A 230 -1.82 12.29 7.46
N ALA A 231 -2.73 11.34 7.36
CA ALA A 231 -2.41 9.96 6.98
C ALA A 231 -1.75 9.88 5.59
N LEU A 232 -2.31 10.57 4.59
CA LEU A 232 -1.75 10.65 3.25
C LEU A 232 -0.34 11.28 3.24
N LEU A 233 -0.10 12.33 4.03
CA LEU A 233 1.21 12.95 4.14
C LEU A 233 2.24 11.97 4.68
N PHE A 234 1.96 11.30 5.81
CA PHE A 234 2.89 10.34 6.40
C PHE A 234 3.08 9.09 5.56
N PHE A 235 2.05 8.63 4.87
CA PHE A 235 2.18 7.56 3.88
C PHE A 235 3.19 7.92 2.78
N ASN A 236 3.07 9.12 2.18
CA ASN A 236 3.97 9.55 1.11
C ASN A 236 5.40 9.83 1.60
N ILE A 237 5.58 10.28 2.85
CA ILE A 237 6.91 10.33 3.49
C ILE A 237 7.48 8.91 3.62
N GLY A 238 6.66 7.95 4.02
CA GLY A 238 7.03 6.53 4.07
C GLY A 238 7.45 5.98 2.70
N VAL A 239 6.70 6.30 1.65
CA VAL A 239 7.04 5.96 0.26
C VAL A 239 8.43 6.47 -0.11
N GLU A 240 8.72 7.75 0.13
CA GLU A 240 10.04 8.36 -0.17
C GLU A 240 11.16 7.67 0.62
N ILE A 241 10.95 7.40 1.92
CA ILE A 241 11.91 6.69 2.76
C ILE A 241 12.13 5.27 2.24
N GLY A 242 11.08 4.53 1.88
CA GLY A 242 11.17 3.18 1.33
C GLY A 242 11.99 3.13 0.04
N GLN A 243 11.78 4.10 -0.86
CA GLN A 243 12.55 4.24 -2.09
C GLN A 243 14.04 4.51 -1.81
N LEU A 244 14.35 5.43 -0.89
CA LEU A 244 15.73 5.76 -0.52
C LEU A 244 16.45 4.58 0.14
N LEU A 245 15.75 3.82 1.00
CA LEU A 245 16.29 2.61 1.61
C LEU A 245 16.59 1.53 0.56
N PHE A 246 15.70 1.32 -0.39
CA PHE A 246 15.93 0.37 -1.48
C PHE A 246 17.11 0.81 -2.37
N ILE A 247 17.18 2.08 -2.77
CA ILE A 247 18.30 2.63 -3.53
C ILE A 247 19.62 2.42 -2.79
N ALA A 248 19.65 2.74 -1.48
CA ALA A 248 20.85 2.55 -0.65
C ALA A 248 21.26 1.08 -0.62
N ALA A 249 20.31 0.16 -0.46
CA ALA A 249 20.58 -1.28 -0.47
C ALA A 249 21.17 -1.74 -1.82
N VAL A 250 20.58 -1.32 -2.95
CA VAL A 250 21.08 -1.67 -4.29
C VAL A 250 22.48 -1.12 -4.51
N VAL A 251 22.74 0.11 -4.13
CA VAL A 251 24.09 0.75 -4.27
C VAL A 251 25.11 0.03 -3.41
N VAL A 252 24.79 -0.25 -2.13
CA VAL A 252 25.71 -0.97 -1.22
C VAL A 252 26.03 -2.36 -1.74
N VAL A 253 25.00 -3.13 -2.15
CA VAL A 253 25.18 -4.47 -2.71
C VAL A 253 26.04 -4.43 -3.98
N SER A 254 25.80 -3.45 -4.88
CA SER A 254 26.57 -3.28 -6.11
C SER A 254 28.04 -2.95 -5.82
N LEU A 255 28.30 -2.03 -4.89
CA LEU A 255 29.67 -1.65 -4.51
C LEU A 255 30.43 -2.83 -3.85
N LEU A 256 29.75 -3.59 -2.98
CA LEU A 256 30.35 -4.78 -2.36
C LEU A 256 30.63 -5.86 -3.41
N ALA A 257 29.71 -6.10 -4.34
CA ALA A 257 29.90 -7.07 -5.42
C ALA A 257 31.09 -6.71 -6.31
N ILE A 258 31.22 -5.43 -6.70
CA ILE A 258 32.36 -4.93 -7.48
C ILE A 258 33.69 -5.09 -6.72
N LYS A 259 33.70 -4.80 -5.40
CA LYS A 259 34.90 -4.87 -4.58
C LYS A 259 35.34 -6.32 -4.31
N LEU A 260 34.40 -7.22 -4.11
CA LEU A 260 34.69 -8.61 -3.67
C LEU A 260 34.86 -9.57 -4.86
N ILE A 261 34.24 -9.28 -6.01
CA ILE A 261 34.21 -10.19 -7.16
C ILE A 261 34.76 -9.46 -8.40
N PRO A 262 36.05 -9.66 -8.75
CA PRO A 262 36.66 -8.98 -9.91
C PRO A 262 35.96 -9.25 -11.26
N ALA A 263 35.27 -10.40 -11.38
CA ALA A 263 34.49 -10.72 -12.57
C ALA A 263 33.27 -9.79 -12.72
N VAL A 264 32.66 -9.33 -11.62
CA VAL A 264 31.54 -8.37 -11.63
C VAL A 264 32.00 -7.02 -12.14
N ASP A 265 33.16 -6.57 -11.68
CA ASP A 265 33.74 -5.29 -12.14
C ASP A 265 33.96 -5.28 -13.66
N ARG A 266 34.49 -6.37 -14.22
CA ARG A 266 34.71 -6.51 -15.67
C ARG A 266 33.42 -6.64 -16.48
N SER A 267 32.34 -7.10 -15.87
CA SER A 267 31.08 -7.46 -16.54
C SER A 267 29.93 -6.54 -16.21
N GLN A 268 30.17 -5.36 -15.61
CA GLN A 268 29.11 -4.43 -15.16
C GLN A 268 28.07 -4.13 -16.23
N ILE A 269 28.52 -3.83 -17.45
CA ILE A 269 27.60 -3.52 -18.58
C ILE A 269 26.72 -4.73 -18.89
N MET A 270 27.31 -5.92 -18.97
CA MET A 270 26.58 -7.15 -19.29
C MET A 270 25.56 -7.49 -18.18
N ILE A 271 25.95 -7.33 -16.91
CA ILE A 271 25.06 -7.55 -15.75
C ILE A 271 23.89 -6.56 -15.80
N THR A 272 24.15 -5.29 -16.05
CA THR A 272 23.12 -4.26 -16.20
C THR A 272 22.17 -4.61 -17.34
N GLN A 273 22.69 -4.96 -18.53
CA GLN A 273 21.85 -5.34 -19.66
C GLN A 273 20.98 -6.56 -19.33
N LEU A 274 21.58 -7.61 -18.74
CA LEU A 274 20.84 -8.81 -18.34
C LEU A 274 19.74 -8.49 -17.33
N SER A 275 20.03 -7.67 -16.32
CA SER A 275 19.02 -7.24 -15.35
C SER A 275 17.87 -6.49 -16.03
N ILE A 276 18.16 -5.59 -16.97
CA ILE A 276 17.11 -4.86 -17.69
C ILE A 276 16.32 -5.76 -18.64
N TYR A 277 16.93 -6.79 -19.23
CA TYR A 277 16.18 -7.80 -19.99
C TYR A 277 15.22 -8.58 -19.11
N VAL A 278 15.65 -8.98 -17.92
CA VAL A 278 14.77 -9.66 -16.96
C VAL A 278 13.61 -8.75 -16.56
N ILE A 279 13.89 -7.49 -16.22
CA ILE A 279 12.86 -6.49 -15.87
C ILE A 279 11.87 -6.31 -17.02
N GLY A 280 12.36 -6.12 -18.25
CA GLY A 280 11.52 -5.96 -19.44
C GLY A 280 10.65 -7.19 -19.72
N SER A 281 11.21 -8.40 -19.53
CA SER A 281 10.46 -9.66 -19.71
C SER A 281 9.35 -9.83 -18.66
N CYS A 282 9.66 -9.55 -17.38
CA CYS A 282 8.65 -9.56 -16.32
C CYS A 282 7.54 -8.55 -16.57
N SER A 283 7.90 -7.33 -16.96
CA SER A 283 6.92 -6.27 -17.25
C SER A 283 6.06 -6.57 -18.46
N ALA A 284 6.63 -7.21 -19.52
CA ALA A 284 5.89 -7.67 -20.68
C ALA A 284 4.90 -8.78 -20.31
N TYR A 285 5.30 -9.72 -19.44
CA TYR A 285 4.42 -10.76 -18.91
C TYR A 285 3.25 -10.14 -18.15
N TRP A 286 3.50 -9.23 -17.21
CA TRP A 286 2.44 -8.54 -16.47
C TRP A 286 1.52 -7.72 -17.37
N LEU A 287 2.09 -7.04 -18.38
CA LEU A 287 1.29 -6.30 -19.36
C LEU A 287 0.31 -7.22 -20.09
N PHE A 288 0.77 -8.41 -20.51
CA PHE A 288 -0.06 -9.40 -21.18
C PHE A 288 -1.14 -9.97 -20.24
N GLU A 289 -0.76 -10.37 -19.02
CA GLU A 289 -1.66 -10.89 -17.98
C GLU A 289 -2.77 -9.88 -17.65
N ARG A 290 -2.42 -8.63 -17.38
CA ARG A 290 -3.38 -7.56 -17.07
C ARG A 290 -4.25 -7.16 -18.26
N THR A 291 -3.76 -7.34 -19.49
CA THR A 291 -4.58 -7.14 -20.71
C THR A 291 -5.68 -8.20 -20.82
N ILE A 292 -5.38 -9.46 -20.49
CA ILE A 292 -6.38 -10.54 -20.52
C ILE A 292 -7.48 -10.30 -19.48
N LEU A 293 -7.12 -9.78 -18.31
CA LEU A 293 -8.08 -9.46 -17.23
C LEU A 293 -9.01 -8.29 -17.59
N LEU A 294 -8.65 -7.47 -18.59
CA LEU A 294 -9.47 -6.35 -19.06
C LEU A 294 -10.50 -6.76 -20.12
N LEU A 295 -10.29 -7.89 -20.80
CA LEU A 295 -11.16 -8.44 -21.85
C LEU A 295 -12.26 -9.32 -21.29
#